data_bbd48eacd883640e81b842160289313e
#
_entry.id   bbd48eacd883640e81b842160289313e
#
_cell.length_a   1.000
_cell.length_b   1.000
_cell.length_c   1.000
_cell.angle_alpha   90.00
_cell.angle_beta   90.00
_cell.angle_gamma   90.00
#
_symmetry.space_group_name_H-M   'P 1'
#
loop_
_entity.id
_entity.type
_entity.pdbx_description
1 polymer ?
#
loop_
_entity_poly.entity_id
_entity_poly.type
_entity_poly.pdbx_seq_one_letter_code
_entity_poly.pdbx_strand_id
1 'polypeptide(L)'
;MNPITSILSRLSQGKARQDYDSILPTFPEGQSIPKHIWRIFITQGTKKVPLPEIAIQTEQMLRELNPKYEITMVDNKFIEPFIRENYGDIVWNYYLRIDPSYGAVRADFLRYLILYKEGGIYTDLKVSASKPFRETIKENDRLLLSHWDNLPGEEHEGWGHLEGLEAIPRGEYIMSFITAAPGHPFFRELILEVMRNIDTYNPYIHNTGFSGTLWLTGPVPYTLVAMRMQKDGRLTEESGCWREVSFAHDLGMIYTQVFLKGLSNYRKNAAPIIPVSNPIVSSLNHMYFNLLSWYRRRILKQG
;
A
#
# COMPACT_ATOMS: atom_id res chain seq x y z
N MET A 1 -21.48 3.91 -24.01
CA MET A 1 -21.00 4.78 -22.92
C MET A 1 -22.20 5.19 -22.08
N ASN A 2 -22.24 4.82 -20.80
CA ASN A 2 -23.42 5.07 -19.94
C ASN A 2 -23.55 6.58 -19.69
N PRO A 3 -24.74 7.20 -19.84
CA PRO A 3 -24.95 8.64 -19.63
C PRO A 3 -24.51 9.12 -18.23
N ILE A 4 -24.54 8.26 -17.22
CA ILE A 4 -24.09 8.59 -15.86
C ILE A 4 -22.57 8.80 -15.82
N THR A 5 -21.78 8.01 -16.54
CA THR A 5 -20.31 8.19 -16.63
C THR A 5 -19.94 9.48 -17.35
N SER A 6 -20.72 9.93 -18.32
CA SER A 6 -20.53 11.20 -19.02
C SER A 6 -20.81 12.42 -18.11
N ILE A 7 -21.82 12.35 -17.25
CA ILE A 7 -22.16 13.43 -16.29
C ILE A 7 -21.08 13.49 -15.19
N LEU A 8 -20.64 12.37 -14.67
CA LEU A 8 -19.61 12.29 -13.64
C LEU A 8 -18.25 12.77 -14.15
N SER A 9 -17.89 12.48 -15.41
CA SER A 9 -16.67 12.99 -16.02
C SER A 9 -16.69 14.51 -16.22
N ARG A 10 -17.88 15.11 -16.48
CA ARG A 10 -18.04 16.57 -16.60
C ARG A 10 -17.98 17.28 -15.25
N LEU A 11 -18.45 16.65 -14.17
CA LEU A 11 -18.36 17.19 -12.81
C LEU A 11 -16.94 17.13 -12.24
N SER A 12 -16.11 16.21 -12.71
CA SER A 12 -14.69 16.12 -12.33
C SER A 12 -13.78 17.12 -13.10
N GLN A 13 -14.23 17.65 -14.24
CA GLN A 13 -13.47 18.59 -15.06
C GLN A 13 -13.43 20.04 -14.53
N GLY A 14 -14.18 20.35 -13.46
CA GLY A 14 -14.27 21.72 -12.92
C GLY A 14 -13.21 22.10 -11.88
N LYS A 15 -12.37 21.18 -11.39
CA LYS A 15 -11.21 21.53 -10.57
C LYS A 15 -10.02 21.74 -11.48
N ALA A 16 -9.35 22.91 -11.35
CA ALA A 16 -8.07 23.17 -11.99
C ALA A 16 -7.18 21.93 -11.81
N ARG A 17 -6.59 21.44 -12.90
CA ARG A 17 -5.72 20.26 -12.90
C ARG A 17 -4.58 20.53 -11.93
N GLN A 18 -4.60 19.92 -10.75
CA GLN A 18 -3.59 20.15 -9.73
C GLN A 18 -2.25 19.67 -10.28
N ASP A 19 -1.26 20.53 -10.20
CA ASP A 19 0.10 20.15 -10.55
C ASP A 19 0.72 19.36 -9.41
N TYR A 20 0.47 18.06 -9.43
CA TYR A 20 0.98 17.12 -8.41
C TYR A 20 2.51 17.08 -8.41
N ASP A 21 3.15 17.32 -9.56
CA ASP A 21 4.60 17.28 -9.67
C ASP A 21 5.30 18.39 -8.88
N SER A 22 4.65 19.56 -8.73
CA SER A 22 5.16 20.65 -7.91
C SER A 22 4.97 20.43 -6.40
N ILE A 23 4.06 19.54 -6.00
CA ILE A 23 3.73 19.28 -4.59
C ILE A 23 4.73 18.32 -3.96
N LEU A 24 5.12 17.27 -4.70
CA LEU A 24 5.95 16.21 -4.18
C LEU A 24 7.44 16.53 -4.40
N PRO A 25 8.24 16.61 -3.32
CA PRO A 25 9.67 16.87 -3.46
C PRO A 25 10.36 15.77 -4.26
N THR A 26 11.45 16.12 -4.93
CA THR A 26 12.32 15.17 -5.61
C THR A 26 13.52 14.86 -4.73
N PHE A 27 13.76 13.59 -4.46
CA PHE A 27 14.94 13.13 -3.74
C PHE A 27 15.96 12.51 -4.70
N PRO A 28 17.26 12.66 -4.43
CA PRO A 28 18.29 11.98 -5.21
C PRO A 28 18.11 10.47 -5.16
N GLU A 29 18.21 9.81 -6.31
CA GLU A 29 18.12 8.36 -6.39
C GLU A 29 19.38 7.70 -5.85
N GLY A 30 19.22 6.79 -4.88
CA GLY A 30 20.29 5.96 -4.34
C GLY A 30 20.70 4.86 -5.31
N GLN A 31 21.90 4.33 -5.12
CA GLN A 31 22.47 3.29 -5.99
C GLN A 31 22.19 1.87 -5.49
N SER A 32 21.69 1.72 -4.27
CA SER A 32 21.41 0.42 -3.65
C SER A 32 20.29 0.52 -2.61
N ILE A 33 19.74 -0.63 -2.25
CA ILE A 33 18.73 -0.76 -1.18
C ILE A 33 19.44 -0.69 0.18
N PRO A 34 19.14 0.31 1.03
CA PRO A 34 19.70 0.40 2.38
C PRO A 34 19.41 -0.84 3.24
N LYS A 35 20.34 -1.19 4.11
CA LYS A 35 20.17 -2.29 5.11
C LYS A 35 19.30 -1.84 6.27
N HIS A 36 18.10 -1.41 5.99
CA HIS A 36 17.12 -0.92 6.94
C HIS A 36 15.77 -1.58 6.68
N ILE A 37 15.14 -2.14 7.70
CA ILE A 37 13.82 -2.78 7.63
C ILE A 37 12.83 -1.90 8.37
N TRP A 38 11.81 -1.45 7.67
CA TRP A 38 10.70 -0.66 8.17
C TRP A 38 9.50 -1.54 8.45
N ARG A 39 8.90 -1.39 9.62
CA ARG A 39 7.67 -2.07 10.02
C ARG A 39 6.72 -1.03 10.59
N ILE A 40 5.44 -1.10 10.26
CA ILE A 40 4.46 -0.07 10.63
C ILE A 40 3.43 -0.65 11.58
N PHE A 41 3.26 -0.04 12.75
CA PHE A 41 2.24 -0.36 13.73
C PHE A 41 1.47 0.89 14.12
N ILE A 42 0.41 1.19 13.36
CA ILE A 42 -0.47 2.34 13.59
C ILE A 42 -1.69 1.88 14.38
N THR A 43 -1.99 2.55 15.47
CA THR A 43 -3.14 2.28 16.33
C THR A 43 -4.14 3.43 16.26
N GLN A 44 -5.42 3.13 16.53
CA GLN A 44 -6.47 4.14 16.60
C GLN A 44 -6.62 4.68 18.03
N GLY A 45 -6.84 5.99 18.12
CA GLY A 45 -7.10 6.66 19.39
C GLY A 45 -5.88 6.73 20.33
N THR A 46 -6.14 7.06 21.59
CA THR A 46 -5.09 7.29 22.60
C THR A 46 -4.74 6.05 23.43
N LYS A 47 -5.48 4.95 23.27
CA LYS A 47 -5.21 3.72 24.02
C LYS A 47 -3.94 3.05 23.50
N LYS A 48 -3.02 2.74 24.43
CA LYS A 48 -1.85 1.90 24.12
C LYS A 48 -2.35 0.49 23.78
N VAL A 49 -2.18 0.09 22.53
CA VAL A 49 -2.40 -1.28 22.08
C VAL A 49 -1.04 -1.96 22.08
N PRO A 50 -0.88 -3.10 22.76
CA PRO A 50 0.37 -3.83 22.75
C PRO A 50 0.68 -4.35 21.33
N LEU A 51 1.96 -4.43 21.00
CA LEU A 51 2.39 -5.04 19.75
C LEU A 51 1.92 -6.50 19.71
N PRO A 52 1.29 -6.95 18.63
CA PRO A 52 0.86 -8.35 18.50
C PRO A 52 2.03 -9.32 18.63
N GLU A 53 1.82 -10.45 19.29
CA GLU A 53 2.86 -11.46 19.50
C GLU A 53 3.54 -11.91 18.19
N ILE A 54 2.75 -12.13 17.14
CA ILE A 54 3.27 -12.47 15.82
C ILE A 54 4.25 -11.41 15.28
N ALA A 55 4.00 -10.13 15.56
CA ALA A 55 4.90 -9.05 15.13
C ALA A 55 6.24 -9.11 15.88
N ILE A 56 6.23 -9.50 17.16
CA ILE A 56 7.44 -9.70 17.96
C ILE A 56 8.22 -10.90 17.44
N GLN A 57 7.54 -12.03 17.22
CA GLN A 57 8.16 -13.26 16.72
C GLN A 57 8.78 -13.08 15.34
N THR A 58 8.06 -12.49 14.40
CA THR A 58 8.55 -12.24 13.04
C THR A 58 9.69 -11.21 13.03
N GLU A 59 9.68 -10.21 13.90
CA GLU A 59 10.79 -9.28 14.05
C GLU A 59 12.04 -9.97 14.57
N GLN A 60 11.91 -10.84 15.57
CA GLN A 60 13.03 -11.61 16.08
C GLN A 60 13.66 -12.48 14.98
N MET A 61 12.86 -13.21 14.20
CA MET A 61 13.35 -13.99 13.08
C MET A 61 14.09 -13.14 12.04
N LEU A 62 13.56 -11.97 11.70
CA LEU A 62 14.21 -11.05 10.77
C LEU A 62 15.55 -10.53 11.31
N ARG A 63 15.66 -10.24 12.62
CA ARG A 63 16.91 -9.81 13.27
C ARG A 63 17.97 -10.91 13.26
N GLU A 64 17.58 -12.13 13.60
CA GLU A 64 18.48 -13.29 13.62
C GLU A 64 19.07 -13.58 12.24
N LEU A 65 18.24 -13.54 11.20
CA LEU A 65 18.67 -13.79 9.82
C LEU A 65 19.45 -12.61 9.22
N ASN A 66 19.17 -11.39 9.65
CA ASN A 66 19.72 -10.16 9.07
C ASN A 66 20.40 -9.27 10.14
N PRO A 67 21.42 -9.74 10.86
CA PRO A 67 22.00 -9.01 12.00
C PRO A 67 22.68 -7.70 11.63
N LYS A 68 22.94 -7.46 10.34
CA LYS A 68 23.52 -6.20 9.82
C LYS A 68 22.46 -5.20 9.38
N TYR A 69 21.17 -5.53 9.53
CA TYR A 69 20.07 -4.62 9.19
C TYR A 69 19.55 -3.95 10.45
N GLU A 70 19.32 -2.65 10.36
CA GLU A 70 18.54 -1.93 11.34
C GLU A 70 17.05 -2.26 11.13
N ILE A 71 16.29 -2.42 12.22
CA ILE A 71 14.84 -2.61 12.16
C ILE A 71 14.18 -1.51 12.96
N THR A 72 13.34 -0.71 12.30
CA THR A 72 12.56 0.37 12.90
C THR A 72 11.07 0.02 12.90
N MET A 73 10.47 0.03 14.10
CA MET A 73 9.02 -0.03 14.26
C MET A 73 8.46 1.40 14.25
N VAL A 74 7.77 1.74 13.17
CA VAL A 74 7.11 3.03 12.98
C VAL A 74 5.78 3.03 13.73
N ASP A 75 5.60 3.98 14.62
CA ASP A 75 4.38 4.20 15.40
C ASP A 75 3.70 5.55 15.05
N ASN A 76 2.59 5.85 15.74
CA ASN A 76 1.83 7.08 15.51
C ASN A 76 2.64 8.36 15.74
N LYS A 77 3.67 8.33 16.60
CA LYS A 77 4.49 9.52 16.91
C LYS A 77 5.46 9.87 15.81
N PHE A 78 5.87 8.88 15.03
CA PHE A 78 6.78 9.06 13.91
C PHE A 78 6.12 9.81 12.74
N ILE A 79 4.81 9.64 12.53
CA ILE A 79 4.13 9.93 11.27
C ILE A 79 4.13 11.42 10.92
N GLU A 80 3.59 12.25 11.83
CA GLU A 80 3.45 13.70 11.55
C GLU A 80 4.80 14.40 11.38
N PRO A 81 5.78 14.24 12.29
CA PRO A 81 7.10 14.84 12.11
C PRO A 81 7.74 14.40 10.78
N PHE A 82 7.75 13.11 10.49
CA PHE A 82 8.35 12.58 9.27
C PHE A 82 7.73 13.16 8.00
N ILE A 83 6.39 13.18 7.92
CA ILE A 83 5.71 13.68 6.71
C ILE A 83 5.93 15.20 6.57
N ARG A 84 5.76 15.98 7.63
CA ARG A 84 5.92 17.44 7.56
C ARG A 84 7.34 17.88 7.23
N GLU A 85 8.33 17.26 7.84
CA GLU A 85 9.74 17.62 7.62
C GLU A 85 10.22 17.27 6.22
N ASN A 86 9.77 16.14 5.65
CA ASN A 86 10.26 15.65 4.38
C ASN A 86 9.37 15.99 3.18
N TYR A 87 8.06 16.19 3.40
CA TYR A 87 7.07 16.36 2.32
C TYR A 87 6.21 17.61 2.47
N GLY A 88 6.25 18.29 3.61
CA GLY A 88 5.48 19.51 3.90
C GLY A 88 4.01 19.24 4.23
N ASP A 89 3.31 20.36 4.50
CA ASP A 89 1.93 20.34 4.98
C ASP A 89 0.93 19.86 3.94
N ILE A 90 1.21 20.01 2.66
CA ILE A 90 0.28 19.57 1.60
C ILE A 90 0.16 18.04 1.62
N VAL A 91 1.27 17.31 1.64
CA VAL A 91 1.27 15.84 1.70
C VAL A 91 0.72 15.35 3.05
N TRP A 92 1.03 16.06 4.15
CA TRP A 92 0.41 15.80 5.44
C TRP A 92 -1.11 15.92 5.40
N ASN A 93 -1.65 16.92 4.71
CA ASN A 93 -3.10 17.05 4.52
C ASN A 93 -3.71 15.91 3.69
N TYR A 94 -3.00 15.38 2.70
CA TYR A 94 -3.43 14.16 1.99
C TYR A 94 -3.54 12.97 2.94
N TYR A 95 -2.54 12.79 3.81
CA TYR A 95 -2.57 11.73 4.83
C TYR A 95 -3.75 11.88 5.79
N LEU A 96 -4.03 13.09 6.26
CA LEU A 96 -5.13 13.39 7.17
C LEU A 96 -6.52 13.19 6.54
N ARG A 97 -6.66 13.31 5.24
CA ARG A 97 -7.93 13.06 4.54
C ARG A 97 -8.38 11.60 4.62
N ILE A 98 -7.46 10.67 4.84
CA ILE A 98 -7.77 9.25 5.01
C ILE A 98 -8.41 9.06 6.39
N ASP A 99 -9.60 8.46 6.43
CA ASP A 99 -10.30 8.18 7.69
C ASP A 99 -9.42 7.33 8.62
N PRO A 100 -9.26 7.70 9.90
CA PRO A 100 -8.43 6.97 10.86
C PRO A 100 -8.82 5.49 11.04
N SER A 101 -10.08 5.13 10.77
CA SER A 101 -10.53 3.74 10.84
C SER A 101 -9.92 2.86 9.73
N TYR A 102 -9.32 3.46 8.71
CA TYR A 102 -8.62 2.78 7.64
C TYR A 102 -7.10 2.77 7.87
N GLY A 103 -6.68 2.18 9.00
CA GLY A 103 -5.26 2.09 9.35
C GLY A 103 -4.38 1.44 8.27
N ALA A 104 -4.93 0.48 7.50
CA ALA A 104 -4.21 -0.14 6.38
C ALA A 104 -3.92 0.88 5.26
N VAL A 105 -4.91 1.69 4.86
CA VAL A 105 -4.74 2.74 3.83
C VAL A 105 -3.70 3.77 4.26
N ARG A 106 -3.74 4.16 5.54
CA ARG A 106 -2.73 5.07 6.13
C ARG A 106 -1.33 4.44 6.14
N ALA A 107 -1.24 3.15 6.47
CA ALA A 107 0.02 2.42 6.44
C ALA A 107 0.56 2.26 5.01
N ASP A 108 -0.31 2.00 4.02
CA ASP A 108 0.07 1.92 2.62
C ASP A 108 0.67 3.24 2.14
N PHE A 109 -0.01 4.36 2.37
CA PHE A 109 0.50 5.65 1.95
C PHE A 109 1.81 6.00 2.67
N LEU A 110 1.90 5.74 3.97
CA LEU A 110 3.10 6.02 4.77
C LEU A 110 4.31 5.19 4.32
N ARG A 111 4.13 3.87 4.02
CA ARG A 111 5.26 3.03 3.57
C ARG A 111 5.84 3.52 2.25
N TYR A 112 5.02 4.06 1.35
CA TYR A 112 5.50 4.64 0.10
C TYR A 112 6.32 5.91 0.34
N LEU A 113 5.85 6.78 1.24
CA LEU A 113 6.59 7.99 1.63
C LEU A 113 7.94 7.63 2.26
N ILE A 114 7.94 6.66 3.20
CA ILE A 114 9.19 6.20 3.85
C ILE A 114 10.16 5.64 2.82
N LEU A 115 9.71 4.72 1.97
CA LEU A 115 10.58 4.09 0.97
C LEU A 115 11.07 5.06 -0.10
N TYR A 116 10.28 6.06 -0.46
CA TYR A 116 10.71 7.10 -1.40
C TYR A 116 11.81 8.00 -0.80
N LYS A 117 11.70 8.35 0.49
CA LYS A 117 12.69 9.23 1.14
C LYS A 117 13.92 8.47 1.58
N GLU A 118 13.73 7.37 2.31
CA GLU A 118 14.79 6.67 3.04
C GLU A 118 15.28 5.41 2.31
N GLY A 119 14.45 4.84 1.42
CA GLY A 119 14.71 3.51 0.87
C GLY A 119 14.62 2.42 1.92
N GLY A 120 15.21 1.27 1.62
CA GLY A 120 15.24 0.11 2.51
C GLY A 120 14.20 -0.94 2.15
N ILE A 121 13.82 -1.70 3.16
CA ILE A 121 12.90 -2.83 3.07
C ILE A 121 11.69 -2.55 3.96
N TYR A 122 10.50 -2.64 3.43
CA TYR A 122 9.29 -2.69 4.23
C TYR A 122 8.81 -4.14 4.36
N THR A 123 8.40 -4.54 5.57
CA THR A 123 7.72 -5.81 5.79
C THR A 123 6.49 -5.63 6.66
N ASP A 124 5.38 -6.31 6.29
CA ASP A 124 4.20 -6.41 7.15
C ASP A 124 4.55 -7.08 8.49
N LEU A 125 3.79 -6.78 9.54
CA LEU A 125 3.99 -7.32 10.90
C LEU A 125 3.90 -8.84 11.01
N LYS A 126 3.29 -9.49 10.04
CA LYS A 126 3.07 -10.94 9.97
C LYS A 126 3.92 -11.64 8.92
N VAL A 127 4.89 -10.92 8.37
CA VAL A 127 5.83 -11.44 7.38
C VAL A 127 7.17 -11.68 8.06
N SER A 128 7.73 -12.85 7.84
CA SER A 128 9.07 -13.27 8.23
C SER A 128 9.83 -13.82 7.02
N ALA A 129 11.05 -14.26 7.22
CA ALA A 129 11.88 -14.88 6.21
C ALA A 129 12.46 -16.20 6.72
N SER A 130 12.80 -17.12 5.83
CA SER A 130 13.51 -18.36 6.12
C SER A 130 15.01 -18.31 5.78
N LYS A 131 15.44 -17.25 5.07
CA LYS A 131 16.84 -17.03 4.68
C LYS A 131 17.22 -15.55 4.74
N PRO A 132 18.52 -15.26 4.84
CA PRO A 132 19.01 -13.87 4.92
C PRO A 132 18.79 -13.11 3.60
N PHE A 133 18.40 -11.85 3.68
CA PHE A 133 18.19 -10.99 2.50
C PHE A 133 19.44 -10.81 1.63
N ARG A 134 20.66 -10.91 2.20
CA ARG A 134 21.91 -10.86 1.44
C ARG A 134 22.06 -11.95 0.38
N GLU A 135 21.31 -13.04 0.48
CA GLU A 135 21.36 -14.12 -0.52
C GLU A 135 20.60 -13.76 -1.79
N THR A 136 19.63 -12.86 -1.68
CA THR A 136 18.79 -12.43 -2.80
C THR A 136 19.04 -10.99 -3.23
N ILE A 137 19.14 -10.06 -2.28
CA ILE A 137 19.37 -8.63 -2.56
C ILE A 137 20.83 -8.42 -2.93
N LYS A 138 21.07 -7.99 -4.16
CA LYS A 138 22.39 -7.67 -4.69
C LYS A 138 22.78 -6.23 -4.35
N GLU A 139 24.07 -5.93 -4.40
CA GLU A 139 24.61 -4.63 -4.04
C GLU A 139 24.09 -3.48 -4.91
N ASN A 140 23.80 -3.76 -6.17
CA ASN A 140 23.28 -2.78 -7.14
C ASN A 140 21.78 -2.87 -7.37
N ASP A 141 21.03 -3.69 -6.64
CA ASP A 141 19.58 -3.69 -6.71
C ASP A 141 19.03 -2.36 -6.19
N ARG A 142 18.10 -1.76 -6.95
CA ARG A 142 17.42 -0.51 -6.57
C ARG A 142 15.94 -0.67 -6.31
N LEU A 143 15.30 -1.68 -6.91
CA LEU A 143 13.91 -2.07 -6.67
C LEU A 143 13.77 -3.57 -6.92
N LEU A 144 13.14 -4.29 -6.00
CA LEU A 144 12.67 -5.65 -6.24
C LEU A 144 11.15 -5.65 -6.23
N LEU A 145 10.56 -6.24 -7.26
CA LEU A 145 9.12 -6.51 -7.34
C LEU A 145 8.90 -8.01 -7.26
N SER A 146 7.87 -8.45 -6.56
CA SER A 146 7.56 -9.87 -6.45
C SER A 146 6.07 -10.14 -6.63
N HIS A 147 5.76 -11.23 -7.32
CA HIS A 147 4.43 -11.84 -7.32
C HIS A 147 4.36 -12.95 -6.28
N TRP A 148 3.14 -13.35 -5.95
CA TRP A 148 2.91 -14.61 -5.26
C TRP A 148 3.42 -15.77 -6.12
N ASP A 149 3.91 -16.81 -5.47
CA ASP A 149 4.19 -18.09 -6.13
C ASP A 149 2.83 -18.79 -6.35
N ASN A 150 2.06 -18.29 -7.33
CA ASN A 150 0.61 -18.51 -7.49
C ASN A 150 0.21 -19.27 -8.74
N LEU A 151 1.18 -19.80 -9.48
CA LEU A 151 0.91 -20.67 -10.61
C LEU A 151 0.38 -22.04 -10.14
N PRO A 152 -0.26 -22.84 -11.02
CA PRO A 152 -0.75 -24.16 -10.67
C PRO A 152 0.33 -25.04 -10.03
N GLY A 153 0.06 -25.53 -8.82
CA GLY A 153 0.98 -26.34 -8.02
C GLY A 153 2.00 -25.58 -7.17
N GLU A 154 2.02 -24.24 -7.22
CA GLU A 154 2.85 -23.40 -6.33
C GLU A 154 2.15 -23.15 -4.98
N GLU A 155 2.94 -22.71 -3.97
CA GLU A 155 2.50 -22.57 -2.57
C GLU A 155 1.28 -21.65 -2.38
N HIS A 156 1.16 -20.62 -3.22
CA HIS A 156 0.10 -19.61 -3.14
C HIS A 156 -0.84 -19.65 -4.34
N GLU A 157 -1.08 -20.85 -4.91
CA GLU A 157 -1.93 -21.02 -6.09
C GLU A 157 -3.24 -20.22 -5.98
N GLY A 158 -3.51 -19.41 -7.00
CA GLY A 158 -4.70 -18.57 -7.10
C GLY A 158 -4.69 -17.28 -6.28
N TRP A 159 -3.61 -16.99 -5.52
CA TRP A 159 -3.49 -15.73 -4.78
C TRP A 159 -3.10 -14.56 -5.69
N GLY A 160 -3.48 -13.34 -5.29
CA GLY A 160 -3.08 -12.12 -5.98
C GLY A 160 -3.89 -11.79 -7.23
N HIS A 161 -4.84 -12.65 -7.64
CA HIS A 161 -5.75 -12.33 -8.73
C HIS A 161 -6.87 -11.40 -8.25
N LEU A 162 -6.70 -10.11 -8.49
CA LEU A 162 -7.61 -9.06 -8.04
C LEU A 162 -8.40 -8.49 -9.19
N GLU A 163 -9.63 -8.01 -8.87
CA GLU A 163 -10.43 -7.21 -9.80
C GLU A 163 -9.63 -5.99 -10.27
N GLY A 164 -9.56 -5.79 -11.60
CA GLY A 164 -8.79 -4.74 -12.26
C GLY A 164 -7.35 -5.14 -12.65
N LEU A 165 -6.91 -6.35 -12.30
CA LEU A 165 -5.61 -6.91 -12.68
C LEU A 165 -5.72 -8.18 -13.53
N GLU A 166 -6.91 -8.45 -14.10
CA GLU A 166 -7.21 -9.69 -14.84
C GLU A 166 -6.32 -9.89 -16.09
N ALA A 167 -5.80 -8.79 -16.64
CA ALA A 167 -4.88 -8.84 -17.78
C ALA A 167 -3.44 -9.21 -17.39
N ILE A 168 -3.13 -9.30 -16.09
CA ILE A 168 -1.80 -9.59 -15.57
C ILE A 168 -1.75 -11.07 -15.18
N PRO A 169 -0.96 -11.91 -15.86
CA PRO A 169 -1.01 -13.37 -15.66
C PRO A 169 -0.71 -13.83 -14.23
N ARG A 170 0.16 -13.13 -13.50
CA ARG A 170 0.50 -13.41 -12.08
C ARG A 170 -0.22 -12.50 -11.09
N GLY A 171 -1.17 -11.67 -11.57
CA GLY A 171 -1.96 -10.77 -10.72
C GLY A 171 -1.13 -9.64 -10.10
N GLU A 172 -1.34 -9.38 -8.81
CA GLU A 172 -0.71 -8.27 -8.10
C GLU A 172 0.79 -8.44 -7.86
N TYR A 173 1.54 -7.34 -7.86
CA TYR A 173 2.81 -7.28 -7.14
C TYR A 173 2.57 -7.18 -5.64
N ILE A 174 3.31 -7.97 -4.87
CA ILE A 174 3.15 -8.11 -3.41
C ILE A 174 3.56 -6.82 -2.70
N MET A 175 2.74 -6.40 -1.74
CA MET A 175 3.00 -5.24 -0.91
C MET A 175 3.35 -5.56 0.56
N SER A 176 3.28 -6.81 0.95
CA SER A 176 3.67 -7.22 2.31
C SER A 176 5.19 -7.29 2.52
N PHE A 177 5.94 -7.24 1.41
CA PHE A 177 7.38 -7.07 1.33
C PHE A 177 7.69 -6.13 0.16
N ILE A 178 8.35 -5.03 0.43
CA ILE A 178 8.68 -4.01 -0.58
C ILE A 178 10.11 -3.56 -0.35
N THR A 179 10.89 -3.37 -1.41
CA THR A 179 12.26 -2.86 -1.32
C THR A 179 12.46 -1.66 -2.23
N ALA A 180 13.29 -0.72 -1.82
CA ALA A 180 13.67 0.39 -2.68
C ALA A 180 15.03 1.00 -2.30
N ALA A 181 15.75 1.49 -3.29
CA ALA A 181 16.72 2.56 -3.09
C ALA A 181 15.97 3.88 -2.77
N PRO A 182 16.54 4.80 -1.95
CA PRO A 182 15.92 6.10 -1.72
C PRO A 182 15.80 6.87 -3.03
N GLY A 183 14.79 7.74 -3.14
CA GLY A 183 14.55 8.56 -4.33
C GLY A 183 14.10 7.78 -5.58
N HIS A 184 13.82 6.48 -5.49
CA HIS A 184 13.50 5.66 -6.65
C HIS A 184 12.24 6.18 -7.38
N PRO A 185 12.29 6.39 -8.71
CA PRO A 185 11.22 7.05 -9.47
C PRO A 185 9.88 6.31 -9.41
N PHE A 186 9.89 4.99 -9.22
CA PHE A 186 8.67 4.21 -9.05
C PHE A 186 7.83 4.71 -7.87
N PHE A 187 8.45 4.97 -6.71
CA PHE A 187 7.71 5.45 -5.54
C PHE A 187 7.21 6.87 -5.71
N ARG A 188 7.93 7.72 -6.43
CA ARG A 188 7.43 9.04 -6.78
C ARG A 188 6.13 8.95 -7.59
N GLU A 189 6.13 8.17 -8.66
CA GLU A 189 4.94 7.96 -9.49
C GLU A 189 3.78 7.33 -8.71
N LEU A 190 4.08 6.37 -7.83
CA LEU A 190 3.07 5.71 -7.00
C LEU A 190 2.44 6.68 -5.99
N ILE A 191 3.23 7.52 -5.33
CA ILE A 191 2.71 8.53 -4.40
C ILE A 191 1.81 9.52 -5.16
N LEU A 192 2.23 9.99 -6.34
CA LEU A 192 1.42 10.87 -7.18
C LEU A 192 0.09 10.20 -7.59
N GLU A 193 0.13 8.92 -7.93
CA GLU A 193 -1.08 8.15 -8.26
C GLU A 193 -2.02 8.03 -7.05
N VAL A 194 -1.50 7.73 -5.87
CA VAL A 194 -2.29 7.68 -4.63
C VAL A 194 -2.91 9.05 -4.32
N MET A 195 -2.19 10.14 -4.49
CA MET A 195 -2.74 11.49 -4.29
C MET A 195 -3.88 11.78 -5.28
N ARG A 196 -3.74 11.39 -6.55
CA ARG A 196 -4.81 11.49 -7.56
C ARG A 196 -6.02 10.64 -7.16
N ASN A 197 -5.79 9.41 -6.70
CA ASN A 197 -6.84 8.52 -6.23
C ASN A 197 -7.61 9.11 -5.03
N ILE A 198 -6.90 9.74 -4.08
CA ILE A 198 -7.52 10.44 -2.94
C ILE A 198 -8.39 11.62 -3.43
N ASP A 199 -7.93 12.39 -4.42
CA ASP A 199 -8.68 13.54 -4.94
C ASP A 199 -9.91 13.16 -5.75
N THR A 200 -9.85 12.03 -6.45
CA THR A 200 -10.93 11.54 -7.30
C THR A 200 -11.81 10.49 -6.62
N TYR A 201 -11.50 10.16 -5.35
CA TYR A 201 -12.23 9.12 -4.62
C TYR A 201 -13.73 9.42 -4.55
N ASN A 202 -14.49 8.43 -4.97
CA ASN A 202 -15.94 8.40 -4.84
C ASN A 202 -16.35 7.02 -4.31
N PRO A 203 -16.93 6.92 -3.11
CA PRO A 203 -17.25 5.64 -2.49
C PRO A 203 -18.21 4.77 -3.28
N TYR A 204 -19.07 5.38 -4.11
CA TYR A 204 -20.04 4.66 -4.95
C TYR A 204 -19.39 3.99 -6.18
N ILE A 205 -18.23 4.50 -6.60
CA ILE A 205 -17.47 3.97 -7.75
C ILE A 205 -16.29 3.13 -7.28
N HIS A 206 -15.55 3.64 -6.29
CA HIS A 206 -14.28 3.07 -5.82
C HIS A 206 -14.45 2.16 -4.60
N ASN A 207 -15.71 1.90 -4.18
CA ASN A 207 -16.04 1.08 -3.01
C ASN A 207 -15.52 1.63 -1.67
N THR A 208 -15.83 0.89 -0.61
CA THR A 208 -15.37 1.09 0.77
C THR A 208 -14.73 -0.21 1.28
N GLY A 209 -14.26 -0.23 2.51
CA GLY A 209 -13.75 -1.45 3.14
C GLY A 209 -12.55 -2.04 2.40
N PHE A 210 -12.57 -3.35 2.23
CA PHE A 210 -11.47 -4.08 1.61
C PHE A 210 -11.25 -3.67 0.15
N SER A 211 -12.28 -3.74 -0.68
CA SER A 211 -12.17 -3.40 -2.11
C SER A 211 -11.70 -1.97 -2.32
N GLY A 212 -12.28 -1.00 -1.58
CA GLY A 212 -11.83 0.40 -1.67
C GLY A 212 -10.35 0.59 -1.29
N THR A 213 -9.87 -0.16 -0.28
CA THR A 213 -8.46 -0.13 0.11
C THR A 213 -7.55 -0.63 -1.01
N LEU A 214 -7.91 -1.76 -1.65
CA LEU A 214 -7.13 -2.33 -2.75
C LEU A 214 -6.93 -1.34 -3.90
N TRP A 215 -7.97 -0.56 -4.23
CA TRP A 215 -7.98 0.38 -5.34
C TRP A 215 -7.38 1.75 -5.00
N LEU A 216 -7.48 2.21 -3.75
CA LEU A 216 -7.04 3.56 -3.39
C LEU A 216 -5.53 3.63 -3.19
N THR A 217 -4.98 2.74 -2.37
CA THR A 217 -3.56 2.73 -1.97
C THR A 217 -2.92 1.35 -2.07
N GLY A 218 -3.73 0.32 -2.22
CA GLY A 218 -3.32 -1.07 -2.14
C GLY A 218 -2.60 -1.59 -3.40
N PRO A 219 -2.62 -2.90 -3.61
CA PRO A 219 -1.85 -3.55 -4.66
C PRO A 219 -2.28 -3.17 -6.08
N VAL A 220 -3.52 -2.69 -6.29
CA VAL A 220 -3.97 -2.30 -7.62
C VAL A 220 -3.16 -1.13 -8.18
N PRO A 221 -3.12 0.08 -7.56
CA PRO A 221 -2.28 1.17 -8.05
C PRO A 221 -0.79 0.82 -8.02
N TYR A 222 -0.30 0.07 -7.03
CA TYR A 222 1.08 -0.38 -6.96
C TYR A 222 1.48 -1.17 -8.22
N THR A 223 0.68 -2.15 -8.59
CA THR A 223 0.92 -3.01 -9.75
C THR A 223 0.76 -2.25 -11.07
N LEU A 224 -0.32 -1.46 -11.22
CA LEU A 224 -0.58 -0.72 -12.45
C LEU A 224 0.46 0.35 -12.74
N VAL A 225 0.99 1.02 -11.71
CA VAL A 225 2.10 2.00 -11.86
C VAL A 225 3.36 1.28 -12.32
N ALA A 226 3.72 0.14 -11.71
CA ALA A 226 4.87 -0.65 -12.14
C ALA A 226 4.76 -1.09 -13.61
N MET A 227 3.63 -1.68 -13.99
CA MET A 227 3.37 -2.14 -15.36
C MET A 227 3.40 -0.99 -16.37
N ARG A 228 2.85 0.18 -16.02
CA ARG A 228 2.90 1.38 -16.87
C ARG A 228 4.34 1.82 -17.09
N MET A 229 5.14 1.90 -16.02
CA MET A 229 6.53 2.34 -16.10
C MET A 229 7.41 1.34 -16.87
N GLN A 230 7.15 0.04 -16.74
CA GLN A 230 7.79 -1.01 -17.55
C GLN A 230 7.46 -0.83 -19.04
N LYS A 231 6.17 -0.68 -19.37
CA LYS A 231 5.71 -0.45 -20.75
C LYS A 231 6.31 0.81 -21.37
N ASP A 232 6.49 1.86 -20.57
CA ASP A 232 7.05 3.14 -21.01
C ASP A 232 8.59 3.13 -21.05
N GLY A 233 9.25 2.02 -20.72
CA GLY A 233 10.71 1.90 -20.65
C GLY A 233 11.37 2.69 -19.52
N ARG A 234 10.61 3.12 -18.53
CA ARG A 234 11.12 3.84 -17.34
C ARG A 234 11.57 2.90 -16.21
N LEU A 235 11.11 1.66 -16.25
CA LEU A 235 11.61 0.55 -15.45
C LEU A 235 12.17 -0.50 -16.40
N THR A 236 13.50 -0.62 -16.48
CA THR A 236 14.18 -1.61 -17.30
C THR A 236 15.16 -2.42 -16.46
N GLU A 237 15.20 -3.73 -16.67
CA GLU A 237 16.15 -4.61 -15.98
C GLU A 237 17.61 -4.30 -16.36
N GLU A 238 17.85 -3.94 -17.64
CA GLU A 238 19.16 -3.61 -18.17
C GLU A 238 19.82 -2.43 -17.44
N SER A 239 19.02 -1.46 -17.00
CA SER A 239 19.52 -0.33 -16.22
C SER A 239 19.81 -0.67 -14.75
N GLY A 240 19.48 -1.89 -14.29
CA GLY A 240 19.51 -2.28 -12.88
C GLY A 240 18.45 -1.55 -12.04
N CYS A 241 17.50 -0.87 -12.69
CA CYS A 241 16.47 -0.08 -12.02
C CYS A 241 15.53 -0.95 -11.18
N TRP A 242 15.22 -2.15 -11.68
CA TRP A 242 14.36 -3.09 -10.98
C TRP A 242 14.69 -4.52 -11.39
N ARG A 243 14.25 -5.47 -10.59
CA ARG A 243 14.32 -6.90 -10.86
C ARG A 243 13.11 -7.61 -10.26
N GLU A 244 12.57 -8.59 -10.99
CA GLU A 244 11.55 -9.47 -10.44
C GLU A 244 12.20 -10.60 -9.63
N VAL A 245 11.57 -10.94 -8.50
CA VAL A 245 11.99 -12.03 -7.62
C VAL A 245 10.76 -12.79 -7.12
N SER A 246 10.90 -14.09 -6.88
CA SER A 246 9.86 -14.88 -6.23
C SER A 246 9.80 -14.56 -4.74
N PHE A 247 8.59 -14.40 -4.21
CA PHE A 247 8.36 -14.08 -2.81
C PHE A 247 8.82 -15.21 -1.89
N ALA A 248 8.37 -16.43 -2.11
CA ALA A 248 8.76 -17.56 -1.28
C ALA A 248 10.10 -18.16 -1.72
N HIS A 249 10.28 -18.37 -3.02
CA HIS A 249 11.43 -19.11 -3.51
C HIS A 249 12.74 -18.31 -3.42
N ASP A 250 12.79 -17.10 -3.98
CA ASP A 250 14.02 -16.30 -4.00
C ASP A 250 14.26 -15.59 -2.68
N LEU A 251 13.25 -14.94 -2.13
CA LEU A 251 13.34 -14.17 -0.89
C LEU A 251 13.19 -15.03 0.37
N GLY A 252 12.65 -16.25 0.25
CA GLY A 252 12.34 -17.11 1.38
C GLY A 252 11.34 -16.50 2.33
N MET A 253 10.43 -15.66 1.83
CA MET A 253 9.45 -14.97 2.67
C MET A 253 8.34 -15.92 3.11
N ILE A 254 7.91 -15.74 4.34
CA ILE A 254 6.83 -16.52 4.96
C ILE A 254 5.71 -15.55 5.33
N TYR A 255 4.52 -15.76 4.76
CA TYR A 255 3.34 -14.97 5.06
C TYR A 255 2.42 -15.73 6.02
N THR A 256 2.30 -15.24 7.26
CA THR A 256 1.45 -15.88 8.26
C THR A 256 0.03 -15.34 8.20
N GLN A 257 -0.93 -16.19 7.88
CA GLN A 257 -2.35 -15.83 7.84
C GLN A 257 -2.96 -15.73 9.24
N VAL A 258 -2.80 -14.59 9.90
CA VAL A 258 -3.40 -14.33 11.20
C VAL A 258 -4.14 -12.99 11.19
N PHE A 259 -5.25 -12.93 11.94
CA PHE A 259 -5.92 -11.66 12.24
C PHE A 259 -5.22 -10.99 13.42
N LEU A 260 -4.72 -9.78 13.19
CA LEU A 260 -4.11 -8.97 14.24
C LEU A 260 -5.21 -8.35 15.11
N LYS A 261 -5.43 -8.94 16.28
CA LYS A 261 -6.39 -8.41 17.28
C LYS A 261 -5.96 -6.99 17.70
N GLY A 262 -6.93 -6.09 17.83
CA GLY A 262 -6.68 -4.70 18.25
C GLY A 262 -6.38 -3.71 17.13
N LEU A 263 -6.13 -4.16 15.90
CA LEU A 263 -6.10 -3.31 14.72
C LEU A 263 -7.51 -3.19 14.11
N SER A 264 -7.77 -2.05 13.45
CA SER A 264 -9.06 -1.83 12.81
C SER A 264 -9.37 -2.90 11.77
N ASN A 265 -10.56 -3.47 11.85
CA ASN A 265 -11.01 -4.39 10.82
C ASN A 265 -11.58 -3.61 9.62
N TYR A 266 -10.69 -2.90 8.91
CA TYR A 266 -11.03 -2.09 7.75
C TYR A 266 -11.77 -2.90 6.66
N ARG A 267 -11.57 -4.22 6.60
CA ARG A 267 -12.22 -5.10 5.61
C ARG A 267 -13.74 -5.08 5.71
N LYS A 268 -14.28 -4.85 6.90
CA LYS A 268 -15.74 -4.79 7.17
C LYS A 268 -16.24 -3.35 7.31
N ASN A 269 -15.36 -2.36 7.16
CA ASN A 269 -15.74 -0.96 7.31
C ASN A 269 -16.60 -0.52 6.12
N ALA A 270 -17.79 -0.01 6.42
CA ALA A 270 -18.72 0.51 5.43
C ALA A 270 -18.62 2.04 5.24
N ALA A 271 -17.83 2.72 6.09
CA ALA A 271 -17.62 4.16 5.95
C ALA A 271 -16.76 4.48 4.72
N PRO A 272 -16.95 5.65 4.08
CA PRO A 272 -16.04 6.11 3.04
C PRO A 272 -14.59 6.23 3.55
N ILE A 273 -13.62 5.84 2.73
CA ILE A 273 -12.18 5.91 3.08
C ILE A 273 -11.74 7.38 3.17
N ILE A 274 -12.27 8.22 2.27
CA ILE A 274 -12.08 9.67 2.30
C ILE A 274 -13.43 10.26 2.67
N PRO A 275 -13.61 10.74 3.92
CA PRO A 275 -14.86 11.35 4.36
C PRO A 275 -15.18 12.60 3.57
N VAL A 276 -16.48 12.81 3.32
CA VAL A 276 -16.96 14.04 2.70
C VAL A 276 -17.17 15.08 3.81
N SER A 277 -16.70 16.30 3.57
CA SER A 277 -16.79 17.39 4.53
C SER A 277 -18.22 17.87 4.83
N ASN A 278 -19.18 17.59 3.93
CA ASN A 278 -20.61 17.92 4.17
C ASN A 278 -21.24 16.87 5.10
N PRO A 279 -21.69 17.22 6.32
CA PRO A 279 -22.21 16.28 7.30
C PRO A 279 -23.50 15.58 6.84
N ILE A 280 -24.34 16.22 6.03
CA ILE A 280 -25.58 15.61 5.48
C ILE A 280 -25.19 14.51 4.49
N VAL A 281 -24.29 14.82 3.56
CA VAL A 281 -23.81 13.85 2.57
C VAL A 281 -23.06 12.70 3.26
N SER A 282 -22.26 13.00 4.28
CA SER A 282 -21.60 11.98 5.10
C SER A 282 -22.58 11.04 5.77
N SER A 283 -23.66 11.58 6.38
CA SER A 283 -24.70 10.76 7.02
C SER A 283 -25.46 9.89 6.03
N LEU A 284 -25.80 10.43 4.86
CA LEU A 284 -26.46 9.68 3.79
C LEU A 284 -25.57 8.56 3.25
N ASN A 285 -24.27 8.83 3.08
CA ASN A 285 -23.30 7.82 2.68
C ASN A 285 -23.21 6.69 3.72
N HIS A 286 -23.08 7.03 5.00
CA HIS A 286 -23.08 6.03 6.08
C HIS A 286 -24.33 5.14 6.07
N MET A 287 -25.50 5.74 5.94
CA MET A 287 -26.75 4.99 5.88
C MET A 287 -26.81 4.06 4.66
N TYR A 288 -26.44 4.56 3.48
CA TYR A 288 -26.43 3.77 2.24
C TYR A 288 -25.48 2.58 2.32
N PHE A 289 -24.21 2.79 2.74
CA PHE A 289 -23.23 1.72 2.80
C PHE A 289 -23.52 0.70 3.90
N ASN A 290 -24.11 1.12 5.02
CA ASN A 290 -24.61 0.21 6.04
C ASN A 290 -25.74 -0.69 5.51
N LEU A 291 -26.68 -0.10 4.76
CA LEU A 291 -27.78 -0.83 4.14
C LEU A 291 -27.27 -1.83 3.08
N LEU A 292 -26.35 -1.37 2.23
CA LEU A 292 -25.72 -2.21 1.20
C LEU A 292 -24.92 -3.38 1.83
N SER A 293 -24.16 -3.12 2.88
CA SER A 293 -23.42 -4.14 3.63
C SER A 293 -24.35 -5.14 4.33
N TRP A 294 -25.47 -4.69 4.87
CA TRP A 294 -26.50 -5.55 5.45
C TRP A 294 -27.16 -6.43 4.39
N TYR A 295 -27.54 -5.85 3.23
CA TYR A 295 -28.12 -6.56 2.10
C TYR A 295 -27.20 -7.64 1.55
N ARG A 296 -25.92 -7.30 1.26
CA ARG A 296 -24.91 -8.25 0.80
C ARG A 296 -24.72 -9.42 1.78
N ARG A 297 -24.69 -9.15 3.09
CA ARG A 297 -24.57 -10.22 4.11
C ARG A 297 -25.78 -11.14 4.17
N ARG A 298 -26.97 -10.71 3.81
CA ARG A 298 -28.15 -11.56 3.77
C ARG A 298 -28.19 -12.44 2.52
N ILE A 299 -27.84 -11.90 1.37
CA ILE A 299 -27.89 -12.64 0.09
C ILE A 299 -26.78 -13.67 0.02
N LEU A 300 -25.52 -13.31 0.42
CA LEU A 300 -24.37 -14.23 0.39
C LEU A 300 -24.39 -15.31 1.47
N LYS A 301 -25.33 -15.26 2.41
CA LYS A 301 -25.55 -16.35 3.38
C LYS A 301 -26.65 -17.34 2.96
N GLN A 302 -27.28 -17.12 1.83
CA GLN A 302 -28.37 -17.97 1.29
C GLN A 302 -27.92 -18.77 0.02
N GLY A 303 -26.61 -18.69 -0.35
CA GLY A 303 -25.99 -19.44 -1.44
C GLY A 303 -24.85 -20.34 -0.87
#